data_0e61c153008429a8eca2883257c3710d
#
_entry.id   0e61c153008429a8eca2883257c3710d
#
_cell.length_a   1.000
_cell.length_b   1.000
_cell.length_c   1.000
_cell.angle_alpha   90.00
_cell.angle_beta   90.00
_cell.angle_gamma   90.00
#
_symmetry.space_group_name_H-M   'P 1'
#
loop_
_entity.id
_entity.type
_entity.pdbx_description
1 polymer ?
#
loop_
_entity_poly.entity_id
_entity_poly.type
_entity_poly.pdbx_seq_one_letter_code
_entity_poly.pdbx_strand_id
1 'polypeptide(L)'
;MRAVVLGTGMIGNMVVGELAKSPVIDEVVAVDGFAASLDRCLSQVKSTKVTGKVAALDDQNVMLEVLQGADVAVACLPHSLSLPAIEAAIQAKCHLVDLVGSRYEEKAQLNEAAKEADVLIVPGAGVAPGITNFLAARGIELLDEAEEAVMICGGIPRHPLPPLWYQVVFRLESVLGLYTRPALAAEGGELVQLPPLSGLEELHFPEPVGECEAVITDAHSVAHTLKDKVKRLYEKTVRYKGHWAKMGALAELGFLDEAPVEVDGTPVSPRKLAMVLLESRMKGGSDEDVTVVRVTVTGTKGGKPAKLQWDMVDLYDRDRSLTSMAKTTGTPAAILAEWLASGKVAARGVTAIEQIIIGDLFDPFVQELDRRGVHISFTEE
;
A
#
# COMPACT_ATOMS: atom_id res chain seq x y z
N MET A 1 15.97 -20.80 0.89
CA MET A 1 14.94 -20.23 -0.03
C MET A 1 15.49 -19.04 -0.77
N ARG A 2 15.10 -18.87 -2.04
CA ARG A 2 15.52 -17.78 -2.92
C ARG A 2 14.37 -16.79 -3.10
N ALA A 3 14.63 -15.52 -2.78
CA ALA A 3 13.67 -14.43 -2.97
C ALA A 3 14.11 -13.46 -4.07
N VAL A 4 13.16 -12.93 -4.82
CA VAL A 4 13.40 -11.89 -5.83
C VAL A 4 12.62 -10.62 -5.44
N VAL A 5 13.26 -9.47 -5.47
CA VAL A 5 12.61 -8.17 -5.27
C VAL A 5 12.65 -7.39 -6.57
N LEU A 6 11.48 -7.17 -7.15
CA LEU A 6 11.28 -6.41 -8.39
C LEU A 6 11.08 -4.93 -8.08
N GLY A 7 12.05 -4.10 -8.44
CA GLY A 7 12.11 -2.68 -8.12
C GLY A 7 12.85 -2.40 -6.79
N THR A 8 13.93 -1.60 -6.86
CA THR A 8 14.78 -1.23 -5.72
C THR A 8 14.65 0.26 -5.37
N GLY A 9 13.48 0.84 -5.60
CA GLY A 9 13.12 2.15 -5.09
C GLY A 9 13.10 2.17 -3.56
N MET A 10 12.53 3.21 -2.97
CA MET A 10 12.48 3.41 -1.52
C MET A 10 11.93 2.17 -0.76
N ILE A 11 10.78 1.64 -1.20
CA ILE A 11 10.14 0.49 -0.55
C ILE A 11 10.88 -0.81 -0.85
N GLY A 12 11.28 -1.03 -2.13
CA GLY A 12 12.01 -2.25 -2.50
C GLY A 12 13.36 -2.38 -1.79
N ASN A 13 14.06 -1.29 -1.57
CA ASN A 13 15.28 -1.27 -0.76
C ASN A 13 15.02 -1.73 0.68
N MET A 14 13.92 -1.29 1.30
CA MET A 14 13.48 -1.75 2.62
C MET A 14 13.21 -3.26 2.61
N VAL A 15 12.46 -3.76 1.62
CA VAL A 15 12.14 -5.18 1.47
C VAL A 15 13.40 -6.02 1.30
N VAL A 16 14.33 -5.61 0.43
CA VAL A 16 15.63 -6.28 0.26
C VAL A 16 16.39 -6.37 1.59
N GLY A 17 16.41 -5.25 2.34
CA GLY A 17 17.07 -5.19 3.64
C GLY A 17 16.46 -6.12 4.71
N GLU A 18 15.14 -6.25 4.74
CA GLU A 18 14.47 -7.17 5.67
C GLU A 18 14.66 -8.64 5.26
N LEU A 19 14.49 -8.96 3.98
CA LEU A 19 14.70 -10.34 3.49
C LEU A 19 16.15 -10.79 3.65
N ALA A 20 17.12 -9.89 3.54
CA ALA A 20 18.53 -10.20 3.79
C ALA A 20 18.83 -10.63 5.24
N LYS A 21 18.02 -10.16 6.21
CA LYS A 21 18.12 -10.54 7.63
C LYS A 21 17.35 -11.82 7.95
N SER A 22 16.48 -12.26 7.05
CA SER A 22 15.62 -13.42 7.27
C SER A 22 16.44 -14.70 7.49
N PRO A 23 16.07 -15.52 8.50
CA PRO A 23 16.69 -16.85 8.66
C PRO A 23 16.16 -17.88 7.64
N VAL A 24 15.05 -17.58 6.96
CA VAL A 24 14.40 -18.45 5.99
C VAL A 24 14.94 -18.24 4.57
N ILE A 25 15.36 -17.01 4.25
CA ILE A 25 15.85 -16.64 2.92
C ILE A 25 17.38 -16.75 2.89
N ASP A 26 17.88 -17.58 1.99
CA ASP A 26 19.31 -17.81 1.81
C ASP A 26 19.92 -16.88 0.74
N GLU A 27 19.11 -16.52 -0.27
CA GLU A 27 19.51 -15.67 -1.40
C GLU A 27 18.41 -14.63 -1.68
N VAL A 28 18.81 -13.37 -1.88
CA VAL A 28 17.94 -12.27 -2.33
C VAL A 28 18.51 -11.71 -3.62
N VAL A 29 17.71 -11.74 -4.69
CA VAL A 29 18.04 -11.10 -5.96
C VAL A 29 17.30 -9.78 -6.06
N ALA A 30 18.01 -8.67 -5.95
CA ALA A 30 17.46 -7.33 -6.14
C ALA A 30 17.49 -6.97 -7.62
N VAL A 31 16.34 -6.61 -8.21
CA VAL A 31 16.21 -6.34 -9.64
C VAL A 31 15.66 -4.94 -9.86
N ASP A 32 16.28 -4.15 -10.73
CA ASP A 32 15.78 -2.83 -11.11
C ASP A 32 16.14 -2.52 -12.58
N GLY A 33 15.33 -1.71 -13.23
CA GLY A 33 15.62 -1.20 -14.58
C GLY A 33 16.73 -0.14 -14.61
N PHE A 34 17.03 0.47 -13.44
CA PHE A 34 18.01 1.55 -13.32
C PHE A 34 19.19 1.13 -12.44
N ALA A 35 20.38 1.05 -13.05
CA ALA A 35 21.61 0.68 -12.33
C ALA A 35 21.85 1.56 -11.08
N ALA A 36 21.60 2.87 -11.17
CA ALA A 36 21.80 3.77 -10.04
C ALA A 36 20.89 3.47 -8.82
N SER A 37 19.66 2.98 -9.03
CA SER A 37 18.78 2.55 -7.96
C SER A 37 19.28 1.27 -7.31
N LEU A 38 19.72 0.32 -8.13
CA LEU A 38 20.27 -0.95 -7.68
C LEU A 38 21.58 -0.75 -6.89
N ASP A 39 22.51 0.05 -7.40
CA ASP A 39 23.79 0.34 -6.73
C ASP A 39 23.56 0.98 -5.35
N ARG A 40 22.59 1.90 -5.25
CA ARG A 40 22.18 2.49 -3.97
C ARG A 40 21.68 1.42 -3.01
N CYS A 41 20.79 0.54 -3.47
CA CYS A 41 20.25 -0.55 -2.67
C CYS A 41 21.37 -1.46 -2.13
N LEU A 42 22.25 -1.93 -3.01
CA LEU A 42 23.36 -2.81 -2.63
C LEU A 42 24.34 -2.14 -1.66
N SER A 43 24.61 -0.84 -1.84
CA SER A 43 25.48 -0.07 -0.96
C SER A 43 24.92 0.13 0.45
N GLN A 44 23.59 0.19 0.58
CA GLN A 44 22.88 0.36 1.86
C GLN A 44 22.70 -0.98 2.59
N VAL A 45 22.29 -2.04 1.89
CA VAL A 45 21.98 -3.34 2.52
C VAL A 45 23.23 -4.10 2.97
N LYS A 46 24.31 -4.07 2.20
CA LYS A 46 25.64 -4.67 2.54
C LYS A 46 25.56 -6.11 3.08
N SER A 47 24.80 -6.97 2.42
CA SER A 47 24.65 -8.37 2.81
C SER A 47 25.23 -9.31 1.75
N THR A 48 25.91 -10.37 2.19
CA THR A 48 26.41 -11.42 1.29
C THR A 48 25.30 -12.28 0.68
N LYS A 49 24.10 -12.24 1.24
CA LYS A 49 22.92 -12.91 0.66
C LYS A 49 22.33 -12.16 -0.53
N VAL A 50 22.71 -10.89 -0.74
CA VAL A 50 22.06 -10.02 -1.73
C VAL A 50 22.93 -9.92 -2.97
N THR A 51 22.34 -10.24 -4.11
CA THR A 51 22.90 -9.99 -5.45
C THR A 51 22.02 -9.04 -6.22
N GLY A 52 22.59 -8.29 -7.16
CA GLY A 52 21.86 -7.33 -7.98
C GLY A 52 21.82 -7.72 -9.46
N LYS A 53 20.68 -7.50 -10.11
CA LYS A 53 20.52 -7.66 -11.57
C LYS A 53 19.84 -6.44 -12.16
N VAL A 54 20.50 -5.76 -13.10
CA VAL A 54 19.81 -4.72 -13.91
C VAL A 54 19.02 -5.43 -15.01
N ALA A 55 17.71 -5.17 -15.08
CA ALA A 55 16.81 -5.82 -16.04
C ALA A 55 15.64 -4.90 -16.42
N ALA A 56 15.22 -4.92 -17.67
CA ALA A 56 14.07 -4.15 -18.16
C ALA A 56 12.76 -4.81 -17.66
N LEU A 57 12.24 -4.32 -16.54
CA LEU A 57 11.03 -4.88 -15.90
C LEU A 57 9.71 -4.54 -16.61
N ASP A 58 9.76 -3.77 -17.67
CA ASP A 58 8.66 -3.52 -18.62
C ASP A 58 8.58 -4.57 -19.74
N ASP A 59 9.59 -5.47 -19.87
CA ASP A 59 9.54 -6.64 -20.73
C ASP A 59 9.14 -7.88 -19.90
N GLN A 60 7.99 -8.48 -20.24
CA GLN A 60 7.44 -9.63 -19.57
C GLN A 60 8.33 -10.89 -19.64
N ASN A 61 9.06 -11.09 -20.76
CA ASN A 61 9.98 -12.23 -20.89
C ASN A 61 11.19 -12.07 -19.97
N VAL A 62 11.72 -10.84 -19.85
CA VAL A 62 12.79 -10.52 -18.92
C VAL A 62 12.34 -10.70 -17.49
N MET A 63 11.11 -10.27 -17.17
CA MET A 63 10.52 -10.45 -15.84
C MET A 63 10.35 -11.94 -15.51
N LEU A 64 9.85 -12.74 -16.46
CA LEU A 64 9.77 -14.20 -16.30
C LEU A 64 11.16 -14.82 -16.05
N GLU A 65 12.18 -14.44 -16.84
CA GLU A 65 13.55 -14.96 -16.68
C GLU A 65 14.13 -14.70 -15.29
N VAL A 66 13.92 -13.50 -14.72
CA VAL A 66 14.46 -13.16 -13.40
C VAL A 66 13.73 -13.89 -12.26
N LEU A 67 12.46 -14.30 -12.47
CA LEU A 67 11.66 -15.05 -11.52
C LEU A 67 11.91 -16.57 -11.56
N GLN A 68 12.54 -17.10 -12.61
CA GLN A 68 12.81 -18.54 -12.73
C GLN A 68 13.63 -19.08 -11.55
N GLY A 69 13.12 -20.12 -10.91
CA GLY A 69 13.75 -20.77 -9.76
C GLY A 69 13.71 -19.97 -8.46
N ALA A 70 12.92 -18.89 -8.39
CA ALA A 70 12.62 -18.21 -7.13
C ALA A 70 11.49 -18.91 -6.39
N ASP A 71 11.60 -19.03 -5.07
CA ASP A 71 10.52 -19.55 -4.21
C ASP A 71 9.45 -18.47 -4.02
N VAL A 72 9.86 -17.21 -3.87
CA VAL A 72 8.98 -16.06 -3.66
C VAL A 72 9.53 -14.80 -4.30
N ALA A 73 8.64 -13.92 -4.76
CA ALA A 73 9.00 -12.58 -5.21
C ALA A 73 8.16 -11.50 -4.49
N VAL A 74 8.74 -10.30 -4.39
CA VAL A 74 8.00 -9.10 -3.95
C VAL A 74 8.06 -8.06 -5.06
N ALA A 75 6.89 -7.64 -5.55
CA ALA A 75 6.77 -6.62 -6.59
C ALA A 75 6.61 -5.23 -5.97
N CYS A 76 7.68 -4.44 -6.00
CA CYS A 76 7.72 -3.04 -5.60
C CYS A 76 7.70 -2.13 -6.84
N LEU A 77 6.74 -2.38 -7.72
CA LEU A 77 6.66 -1.84 -9.07
C LEU A 77 5.58 -0.76 -9.22
N PRO A 78 5.62 0.04 -10.30
CA PRO A 78 4.49 0.89 -10.69
C PRO A 78 3.22 0.09 -10.99
N HIS A 79 2.05 0.74 -10.84
CA HIS A 79 0.74 0.13 -11.12
C HIS A 79 0.63 -0.55 -12.49
N SER A 80 1.24 0.03 -13.52
CA SER A 80 1.23 -0.51 -14.90
C SER A 80 1.95 -1.86 -15.04
N LEU A 81 2.88 -2.18 -14.14
CA LEU A 81 3.68 -3.40 -14.19
C LEU A 81 3.18 -4.50 -13.24
N SER A 82 2.13 -4.24 -12.45
CA SER A 82 1.59 -5.18 -11.47
C SER A 82 1.02 -6.45 -12.13
N LEU A 83 0.10 -6.30 -13.09
CA LEU A 83 -0.45 -7.47 -13.80
C LEU A 83 0.60 -8.27 -14.56
N PRO A 84 1.49 -7.66 -15.38
CA PRO A 84 2.61 -8.38 -16.00
C PRO A 84 3.49 -9.15 -15.00
N ALA A 85 3.73 -8.59 -13.79
CA ALA A 85 4.49 -9.27 -12.75
C ALA A 85 3.75 -10.50 -12.19
N ILE A 86 2.44 -10.40 -12.01
CA ILE A 86 1.60 -11.53 -11.58
C ILE A 86 1.63 -12.65 -12.61
N GLU A 87 1.42 -12.33 -13.89
CA GLU A 87 1.45 -13.30 -14.98
C GLU A 87 2.82 -13.99 -15.09
N ALA A 88 3.91 -13.22 -15.00
CA ALA A 88 5.27 -13.78 -15.01
C ALA A 88 5.53 -14.68 -13.78
N ALA A 89 5.05 -14.31 -12.59
CA ALA A 89 5.20 -15.11 -11.37
C ALA A 89 4.44 -16.46 -11.48
N ILE A 90 3.23 -16.43 -12.01
CA ILE A 90 2.44 -17.65 -12.26
C ILE A 90 3.18 -18.57 -13.24
N GLN A 91 3.70 -18.05 -14.36
CA GLN A 91 4.46 -18.82 -15.35
C GLN A 91 5.77 -19.37 -14.77
N ALA A 92 6.46 -18.59 -13.91
CA ALA A 92 7.67 -19.03 -13.23
C ALA A 92 7.42 -20.02 -12.08
N LYS A 93 6.17 -20.25 -11.70
CA LYS A 93 5.76 -20.98 -10.50
C LYS A 93 6.36 -20.44 -9.21
N CYS A 94 6.37 -19.11 -9.10
CA CYS A 94 6.93 -18.35 -8.00
C CYS A 94 5.78 -17.68 -7.20
N HIS A 95 5.75 -17.81 -5.87
CA HIS A 95 4.83 -17.02 -5.05
C HIS A 95 5.11 -15.53 -5.21
N LEU A 96 4.07 -14.69 -5.19
CA LEU A 96 4.26 -13.24 -5.36
C LEU A 96 3.49 -12.45 -4.30
N VAL A 97 4.19 -11.53 -3.64
CA VAL A 97 3.63 -10.44 -2.85
C VAL A 97 3.67 -9.17 -3.71
N ASP A 98 2.52 -8.64 -4.08
CA ASP A 98 2.41 -7.41 -4.87
C ASP A 98 1.94 -6.25 -4.01
N LEU A 99 2.68 -5.15 -3.99
CA LEU A 99 2.30 -3.96 -3.21
C LEU A 99 1.14 -3.16 -3.82
N VAL A 100 0.84 -3.40 -5.09
CA VAL A 100 -0.22 -2.68 -5.81
C VAL A 100 -1.58 -3.28 -5.51
N GLY A 101 -2.49 -2.47 -4.93
CA GLY A 101 -3.87 -2.88 -4.62
C GLY A 101 -4.89 -2.66 -5.74
N SER A 102 -4.61 -1.76 -6.68
CA SER A 102 -5.52 -1.42 -7.77
C SER A 102 -5.77 -2.58 -8.75
N ARG A 103 -6.88 -2.49 -9.50
CA ARG A 103 -7.29 -3.49 -10.51
C ARG A 103 -7.49 -4.88 -9.90
N TYR A 104 -8.06 -4.95 -8.70
CA TYR A 104 -8.23 -6.21 -7.98
C TYR A 104 -9.07 -7.23 -8.77
N GLU A 105 -10.14 -6.81 -9.44
CA GLU A 105 -10.99 -7.70 -10.26
C GLU A 105 -10.21 -8.39 -11.38
N GLU A 106 -9.33 -7.64 -12.08
CA GLU A 106 -8.50 -8.21 -13.15
C GLU A 106 -7.47 -9.20 -12.60
N LYS A 107 -6.88 -8.88 -11.45
CA LYS A 107 -5.96 -9.80 -10.74
C LYS A 107 -6.67 -11.07 -10.30
N ALA A 108 -7.90 -10.95 -9.78
CA ALA A 108 -8.71 -12.08 -9.35
C ALA A 108 -9.08 -13.04 -10.49
N GLN A 109 -9.13 -12.57 -11.74
CA GLN A 109 -9.33 -13.43 -12.92
C GLN A 109 -8.18 -14.43 -13.13
N LEU A 110 -6.99 -14.14 -12.60
CA LEU A 110 -5.82 -15.03 -12.66
C LEU A 110 -5.83 -16.13 -11.57
N ASN A 111 -6.86 -16.18 -10.73
CA ASN A 111 -6.93 -17.07 -9.58
C ASN A 111 -6.76 -18.56 -9.96
N GLU A 112 -7.47 -19.04 -10.98
CA GLU A 112 -7.39 -20.46 -11.38
C GLU A 112 -6.02 -20.79 -11.98
N ALA A 113 -5.46 -19.90 -12.79
CA ALA A 113 -4.10 -20.08 -13.33
C ALA A 113 -3.04 -20.14 -12.22
N ALA A 114 -3.18 -19.31 -11.17
CA ALA A 114 -2.30 -19.33 -10.01
C ALA A 114 -2.46 -20.63 -9.19
N LYS A 115 -3.68 -21.16 -9.03
CA LYS A 115 -3.92 -22.44 -8.39
C LYS A 115 -3.31 -23.62 -9.17
N GLU A 116 -3.49 -23.64 -10.50
CA GLU A 116 -2.91 -24.65 -11.37
C GLU A 116 -1.37 -24.64 -11.34
N ALA A 117 -0.78 -23.47 -11.18
CA ALA A 117 0.68 -23.30 -11.01
C ALA A 117 1.16 -23.64 -9.59
N ASP A 118 0.28 -23.94 -8.64
CA ASP A 118 0.52 -24.16 -7.21
C ASP A 118 1.20 -22.96 -6.50
N VAL A 119 0.85 -21.74 -6.89
CA VAL A 119 1.38 -20.50 -6.30
C VAL A 119 0.30 -19.68 -5.60
N LEU A 120 0.72 -18.84 -4.69
CA LEU A 120 -0.08 -17.80 -4.06
C LEU A 120 0.39 -16.45 -4.53
N ILE A 121 -0.55 -15.65 -5.02
CA ILE A 121 -0.37 -14.25 -5.40
C ILE A 121 -1.13 -13.40 -4.38
N VAL A 122 -0.46 -12.47 -3.71
CA VAL A 122 -1.07 -11.60 -2.70
C VAL A 122 -0.99 -10.15 -3.13
N PRO A 123 -2.06 -9.58 -3.72
CA PRO A 123 -2.11 -8.18 -4.10
C PRO A 123 -2.36 -7.28 -2.88
N GLY A 124 -1.80 -6.05 -2.91
CA GLY A 124 -2.09 -5.02 -1.93
C GLY A 124 -1.52 -5.30 -0.54
N ALA A 125 -0.29 -5.81 -0.43
CA ALA A 125 0.30 -6.24 0.83
C ALA A 125 1.27 -5.19 1.44
N GLY A 126 0.87 -3.92 1.44
CA GLY A 126 1.63 -2.80 2.02
C GLY A 126 1.03 -2.28 3.34
N VAL A 127 1.02 -0.96 3.51
CA VAL A 127 0.36 -0.29 4.65
C VAL A 127 -1.12 -0.05 4.37
N ALA A 128 -1.45 0.55 3.23
CA ALA A 128 -2.79 0.81 2.71
C ALA A 128 -2.75 0.82 1.16
N PRO A 129 -3.24 -0.23 0.52
CA PRO A 129 -3.77 -1.47 1.10
C PRO A 129 -2.72 -2.34 1.78
N GLY A 130 -3.17 -3.10 2.77
CA GLY A 130 -2.35 -4.07 3.49
C GLY A 130 -2.65 -4.10 4.98
N ILE A 131 -1.92 -3.33 5.80
CA ILE A 131 -2.15 -3.27 7.26
C ILE A 131 -3.60 -2.85 7.54
N THR A 132 -4.10 -1.80 6.89
CA THR A 132 -5.49 -1.35 7.04
C THR A 132 -6.48 -2.46 6.75
N ASN A 133 -6.22 -3.26 5.72
CA ASN A 133 -7.11 -4.30 5.23
C ASN A 133 -7.28 -5.44 6.22
N PHE A 134 -6.17 -6.04 6.68
CA PHE A 134 -6.29 -7.18 7.62
C PHE A 134 -6.76 -6.75 9.02
N LEU A 135 -6.50 -5.49 9.44
CA LEU A 135 -7.06 -4.96 10.67
C LEU A 135 -8.59 -4.81 10.57
N ALA A 136 -9.09 -4.31 9.44
CA ALA A 136 -10.53 -4.22 9.19
C ALA A 136 -11.17 -5.63 9.17
N ALA A 137 -10.56 -6.59 8.48
CA ALA A 137 -11.03 -7.98 8.45
C ALA A 137 -11.08 -8.59 9.86
N ARG A 138 -10.04 -8.35 10.68
CA ARG A 138 -10.00 -8.81 12.06
C ARG A 138 -11.09 -8.18 12.91
N GLY A 139 -11.34 -6.87 12.75
CA GLY A 139 -12.42 -6.19 13.46
C GLY A 139 -13.80 -6.77 13.13
N ILE A 140 -14.04 -7.03 11.85
CA ILE A 140 -15.28 -7.66 11.38
C ILE A 140 -15.41 -9.09 11.94
N GLU A 141 -14.33 -9.87 11.97
CA GLU A 141 -14.32 -11.24 12.53
C GLU A 141 -14.64 -11.29 14.03
N LEU A 142 -14.26 -10.26 14.79
CA LEU A 142 -14.44 -10.21 16.24
C LEU A 142 -15.84 -9.78 16.69
N LEU A 143 -16.67 -9.27 15.78
CA LEU A 143 -18.04 -8.82 16.05
C LEU A 143 -19.07 -9.86 15.62
N ASP A 144 -20.21 -9.87 16.30
CA ASP A 144 -21.36 -10.71 15.92
C ASP A 144 -21.98 -10.16 14.61
N GLU A 145 -22.12 -8.83 14.52
CA GLU A 145 -22.54 -8.09 13.33
C GLU A 145 -21.68 -6.83 13.20
N ALA A 146 -21.01 -6.66 12.06
CA ALA A 146 -20.28 -5.45 11.76
C ALA A 146 -21.17 -4.43 11.02
N GLU A 147 -21.28 -3.24 11.59
CA GLU A 147 -22.08 -2.13 11.04
C GLU A 147 -21.25 -1.28 10.09
N GLU A 148 -20.06 -0.88 10.53
CA GLU A 148 -19.20 -0.01 9.76
C GLU A 148 -17.72 -0.34 10.01
N ALA A 149 -16.93 -0.36 8.93
CA ALA A 149 -15.48 -0.45 8.97
C ALA A 149 -14.89 0.78 8.25
N VAL A 150 -14.16 1.60 8.98
CA VAL A 150 -13.47 2.77 8.45
C VAL A 150 -11.98 2.59 8.62
N MET A 151 -11.28 2.54 7.49
CA MET A 151 -9.83 2.43 7.41
C MET A 151 -9.25 3.79 7.07
N ILE A 152 -8.41 4.33 7.91
CA ILE A 152 -7.80 5.64 7.73
C ILE A 152 -6.29 5.47 7.65
N CYS A 153 -5.68 5.98 6.57
CA CYS A 153 -4.23 5.95 6.40
C CYS A 153 -3.71 7.26 5.81
N GLY A 154 -2.52 7.68 6.19
CA GLY A 154 -1.85 8.81 5.57
C GLY A 154 -0.34 8.78 5.77
N GLY A 155 0.39 8.96 4.65
CA GLY A 155 1.79 9.36 4.66
C GLY A 155 1.85 10.89 4.55
N ILE A 156 2.38 11.54 5.55
CA ILE A 156 2.43 13.00 5.67
C ILE A 156 3.84 13.46 6.07
N PRO A 157 4.28 14.67 5.71
CA PRO A 157 5.56 15.19 6.16
C PRO A 157 5.51 15.46 7.68
N ARG A 158 6.58 15.15 8.39
CA ARG A 158 6.72 15.49 9.83
C ARG A 158 6.69 16.99 10.07
N HIS A 159 7.19 17.77 9.13
CA HIS A 159 7.28 19.22 9.17
C HIS A 159 6.51 19.82 7.99
N PRO A 160 5.19 19.97 8.11
CA PRO A 160 4.35 20.43 7.00
C PRO A 160 4.66 21.88 6.64
N LEU A 161 4.85 22.17 5.35
CA LEU A 161 5.14 23.50 4.84
C LEU A 161 3.97 24.05 4.01
N PRO A 162 3.63 25.35 4.13
CA PRO A 162 2.67 26.00 3.27
C PRO A 162 3.15 26.02 1.81
N PRO A 163 2.28 26.14 0.81
CA PRO A 163 0.84 26.39 0.94
C PRO A 163 -0.01 25.14 1.13
N LEU A 164 0.51 23.94 0.84
CA LEU A 164 -0.31 22.71 0.77
C LEU A 164 -0.23 21.86 2.03
N TRP A 165 0.72 22.11 2.95
CA TRP A 165 1.00 21.28 4.12
C TRP A 165 1.20 19.79 3.77
N TYR A 166 1.62 19.53 2.52
CA TYR A 166 1.90 18.19 2.01
C TYR A 166 3.19 18.23 1.18
N GLN A 167 3.98 17.19 1.36
CA GLN A 167 5.15 16.89 0.56
C GLN A 167 4.94 15.52 -0.07
N VAL A 168 5.38 15.36 -1.31
CA VAL A 168 5.24 14.08 -2.01
C VAL A 168 6.18 13.08 -1.38
N VAL A 169 5.60 12.16 -0.60
CA VAL A 169 6.29 11.00 -0.02
C VAL A 169 6.17 9.77 -0.92
N PHE A 170 5.46 9.90 -2.04
CA PHE A 170 5.21 8.88 -3.03
C PHE A 170 5.14 9.50 -4.44
N ARG A 171 4.66 8.79 -5.47
CA ARG A 171 4.53 9.33 -6.84
C ARG A 171 3.44 10.39 -6.93
N LEU A 172 3.77 11.59 -7.42
CA LEU A 172 2.82 12.70 -7.56
C LEU A 172 1.61 12.33 -8.45
N GLU A 173 1.83 11.59 -9.52
CA GLU A 173 0.76 11.16 -10.44
C GLU A 173 -0.32 10.32 -9.73
N SER A 174 0.10 9.39 -8.85
CA SER A 174 -0.82 8.59 -8.03
C SER A 174 -1.58 9.47 -7.04
N VAL A 175 -0.88 10.43 -6.42
CA VAL A 175 -1.49 11.39 -5.49
C VAL A 175 -2.55 12.24 -6.17
N LEU A 176 -2.32 12.72 -7.39
CA LEU A 176 -3.33 13.51 -8.13
C LEU A 176 -4.60 12.73 -8.43
N GLY A 177 -4.50 11.41 -8.57
CA GLY A 177 -5.67 10.54 -8.73
C GLY A 177 -6.65 10.61 -7.57
N LEU A 178 -6.18 10.84 -6.34
CA LEU A 178 -7.03 10.95 -5.14
C LEU A 178 -7.99 12.14 -5.18
N TYR A 179 -7.65 13.19 -5.94
CA TYR A 179 -8.46 14.42 -6.02
C TYR A 179 -9.49 14.41 -7.14
N THR A 180 -9.37 13.47 -8.09
CA THR A 180 -10.15 13.51 -9.35
C THR A 180 -10.89 12.22 -9.67
N ARG A 181 -10.50 11.09 -9.06
CA ARG A 181 -11.14 9.79 -9.35
C ARG A 181 -12.18 9.45 -8.31
N PRO A 182 -13.31 8.85 -8.72
CA PRO A 182 -14.24 8.24 -7.78
C PRO A 182 -13.54 7.19 -6.91
N ALA A 183 -14.02 7.04 -5.68
CA ALA A 183 -13.51 6.10 -4.70
C ALA A 183 -14.40 4.87 -4.62
N LEU A 184 -13.84 3.68 -4.71
CA LEU A 184 -14.55 2.42 -4.49
C LEU A 184 -14.77 2.23 -2.98
N ALA A 185 -16.01 1.91 -2.61
CA ALA A 185 -16.42 1.57 -1.26
C ALA A 185 -17.43 0.42 -1.29
N ALA A 186 -17.92 -0.03 -0.14
CA ALA A 186 -19.00 -1.00 -0.05
C ALA A 186 -20.10 -0.53 0.90
N GLU A 187 -21.36 -0.61 0.45
CA GLU A 187 -22.54 -0.27 1.23
C GLU A 187 -23.66 -1.30 0.98
N GLY A 188 -24.23 -1.85 2.05
CA GLY A 188 -25.35 -2.78 1.97
C GLY A 188 -25.08 -4.06 1.16
N GLY A 189 -23.83 -4.52 1.12
CA GLY A 189 -23.40 -5.69 0.33
C GLY A 189 -23.07 -5.39 -1.13
N GLU A 190 -23.17 -4.13 -1.57
CA GLU A 190 -22.90 -3.70 -2.94
C GLU A 190 -21.64 -2.83 -3.02
N LEU A 191 -20.95 -2.90 -4.15
CA LEU A 191 -19.86 -1.99 -4.48
C LEU A 191 -20.44 -0.64 -4.92
N VAL A 192 -19.97 0.44 -4.33
CA VAL A 192 -20.42 1.80 -4.65
C VAL A 192 -19.23 2.67 -5.07
N GLN A 193 -19.50 3.59 -6.00
CA GLN A 193 -18.52 4.59 -6.42
C GLN A 193 -18.92 5.93 -5.79
N LEU A 194 -18.09 6.45 -4.90
CA LEU A 194 -18.30 7.72 -4.22
C LEU A 194 -17.55 8.85 -4.94
N PRO A 195 -18.08 10.07 -4.97
CA PRO A 195 -17.42 11.20 -5.59
C PRO A 195 -16.03 11.44 -4.97
N PRO A 196 -15.04 11.93 -5.75
CA PRO A 196 -13.76 12.32 -5.19
C PRO A 196 -13.94 13.39 -4.11
N LEU A 197 -13.04 13.39 -3.11
CA LEU A 197 -13.03 14.31 -1.97
C LEU A 197 -14.28 14.27 -1.07
N SER A 198 -15.11 13.25 -1.21
CA SER A 198 -16.30 13.07 -0.36
C SER A 198 -15.96 12.58 1.05
N GLY A 199 -16.90 12.70 1.98
CA GLY A 199 -16.79 12.18 3.34
C GLY A 199 -15.69 12.84 4.19
N LEU A 200 -15.48 14.16 3.97
CA LEU A 200 -14.50 14.94 4.75
C LEU A 200 -14.78 14.79 6.25
N GLU A 201 -13.75 14.46 7.00
CA GLU A 201 -13.78 14.27 8.44
C GLU A 201 -12.56 14.94 9.08
N GLU A 202 -12.79 15.69 10.17
CA GLU A 202 -11.71 16.21 11.00
C GLU A 202 -11.24 15.16 12.00
N LEU A 203 -9.93 15.01 12.14
CA LEU A 203 -9.29 13.98 12.96
C LEU A 203 -8.17 14.58 13.81
N HIS A 204 -7.96 13.99 14.97
CA HIS A 204 -6.81 14.28 15.80
C HIS A 204 -5.96 13.03 15.99
N PHE A 205 -4.65 13.16 15.77
CA PHE A 205 -3.66 12.16 16.12
C PHE A 205 -2.74 12.69 17.22
N PRO A 206 -2.08 11.81 17.99
CA PRO A 206 -1.09 12.24 18.98
C PRO A 206 0.06 13.05 18.35
N GLU A 207 0.73 13.85 19.17
CA GLU A 207 1.97 14.52 18.75
C GLU A 207 3.00 13.51 18.18
N PRO A 208 3.71 13.86 17.10
CA PRO A 208 3.88 15.21 16.52
C PRO A 208 2.90 15.53 15.38
N VAL A 209 1.81 14.82 15.21
CA VAL A 209 0.87 14.95 14.08
C VAL A 209 -0.18 16.05 14.33
N GLY A 210 -1.00 15.95 15.39
CA GLY A 210 -2.04 16.91 15.72
C GLY A 210 -3.27 16.86 14.81
N GLU A 211 -3.76 18.04 14.39
CA GLU A 211 -4.99 18.21 13.62
C GLU A 211 -4.84 17.82 12.15
N CYS A 212 -5.71 16.94 11.71
CA CYS A 212 -5.77 16.40 10.36
C CYS A 212 -7.19 16.39 9.80
N GLU A 213 -7.28 16.13 8.52
CA GLU A 213 -8.52 15.88 7.79
C GLU A 213 -8.36 14.62 6.93
N ALA A 214 -9.44 13.86 6.75
CA ALA A 214 -9.46 12.72 5.85
C ALA A 214 -10.66 12.77 4.91
N VAL A 215 -10.49 12.28 3.69
CA VAL A 215 -11.55 12.10 2.68
C VAL A 215 -11.58 10.65 2.25
N ILE A 216 -12.74 10.19 1.75
CA ILE A 216 -12.89 8.83 1.24
C ILE A 216 -12.02 8.65 0.00
N THR A 217 -11.31 7.53 -0.04
CA THR A 217 -10.45 7.08 -1.13
C THR A 217 -10.70 5.60 -1.44
N ASP A 218 -10.08 5.08 -2.48
CA ASP A 218 -10.32 3.72 -2.97
C ASP A 218 -10.02 2.67 -1.90
N ALA A 219 -11.01 1.86 -1.53
CA ALA A 219 -10.88 0.78 -0.56
C ALA A 219 -10.24 -0.50 -1.13
N HIS A 220 -9.86 -0.50 -2.42
CA HIS A 220 -9.13 -1.61 -3.05
C HIS A 220 -9.83 -2.98 -2.86
N SER A 221 -9.04 -4.02 -2.51
CA SER A 221 -9.53 -5.40 -2.39
C SER A 221 -10.59 -5.58 -1.30
N VAL A 222 -10.53 -4.85 -0.18
CA VAL A 222 -11.47 -5.04 0.92
C VAL A 222 -12.92 -4.72 0.55
N ALA A 223 -13.14 -3.77 -0.37
CA ALA A 223 -14.47 -3.52 -0.88
C ALA A 223 -15.07 -4.76 -1.54
N HIS A 224 -14.26 -5.53 -2.27
CA HIS A 224 -14.69 -6.77 -2.92
C HIS A 224 -14.80 -7.95 -1.97
N THR A 225 -13.85 -8.10 -1.05
CA THR A 225 -13.69 -9.30 -0.21
C THR A 225 -14.53 -9.27 1.06
N LEU A 226 -14.90 -8.07 1.55
CA LEU A 226 -15.61 -7.89 2.82
C LEU A 226 -17.00 -7.25 2.69
N LYS A 227 -17.47 -6.85 1.49
CA LYS A 227 -18.75 -6.17 1.28
C LYS A 227 -19.96 -6.90 1.87
N ASP A 228 -19.94 -8.23 1.87
CA ASP A 228 -21.03 -9.06 2.37
C ASP A 228 -20.94 -9.32 3.90
N LYS A 229 -19.88 -8.80 4.56
CA LYS A 229 -19.58 -9.02 5.98
C LYS A 229 -19.74 -7.78 6.85
N VAL A 230 -19.97 -6.63 6.24
CA VAL A 230 -20.13 -5.34 6.94
C VAL A 230 -21.12 -4.47 6.15
N LYS A 231 -21.93 -3.65 6.83
CA LYS A 231 -22.93 -2.83 6.13
C LYS A 231 -22.33 -1.64 5.39
N ARG A 232 -21.26 -1.03 5.95
CA ARG A 232 -20.55 0.09 5.32
C ARG A 232 -19.04 -0.10 5.48
N LEU A 233 -18.29 0.09 4.40
CA LEU A 233 -16.84 -0.03 4.40
C LEU A 233 -16.23 1.07 3.55
N TYR A 234 -15.33 1.85 4.18
CA TYR A 234 -14.63 2.96 3.55
C TYR A 234 -13.15 2.93 3.86
N GLU A 235 -12.33 3.34 2.89
CA GLU A 235 -10.97 3.80 3.16
C GLU A 235 -10.92 5.32 3.06
N LYS A 236 -10.13 5.97 3.91
CA LYS A 236 -9.92 7.42 3.91
C LYS A 236 -8.43 7.75 3.95
N THR A 237 -8.04 8.75 3.17
CA THR A 237 -6.67 9.25 3.17
C THR A 237 -6.55 10.51 4.04
N VAL A 238 -5.57 10.51 4.94
CA VAL A 238 -5.28 11.63 5.86
C VAL A 238 -4.35 12.67 5.23
N ARG A 239 -4.63 13.93 5.49
CA ARG A 239 -3.73 15.07 5.27
C ARG A 239 -3.87 16.06 6.43
N TYR A 240 -2.90 16.98 6.57
CA TYR A 240 -3.05 18.11 7.49
C TYR A 240 -4.21 19.01 7.09
N LYS A 241 -4.84 19.62 8.09
CA LYS A 241 -6.02 20.48 7.93
C LYS A 241 -5.82 21.56 6.89
N GLY A 242 -6.80 21.71 5.99
CA GLY A 242 -6.83 22.69 4.91
C GLY A 242 -6.16 22.25 3.60
N HIS A 243 -5.57 21.04 3.55
CA HIS A 243 -5.02 20.48 2.31
C HIS A 243 -6.13 20.18 1.29
N TRP A 244 -7.15 19.44 1.73
CA TRP A 244 -8.22 18.97 0.85
C TRP A 244 -9.01 20.11 0.21
N ALA A 245 -9.30 21.17 0.96
CA ALA A 245 -9.98 22.35 0.41
C ALA A 245 -9.21 23.03 -0.73
N LYS A 246 -7.86 23.09 -0.63
CA LYS A 246 -7.01 23.68 -1.67
C LYS A 246 -6.92 22.80 -2.92
N MET A 247 -6.76 21.51 -2.73
CA MET A 247 -6.71 20.58 -3.86
C MET A 247 -8.07 20.44 -4.52
N GLY A 248 -9.16 20.50 -3.75
CA GLY A 248 -10.53 20.55 -4.26
C GLY A 248 -10.77 21.76 -5.16
N ALA A 249 -10.36 22.95 -4.71
CA ALA A 249 -10.47 24.17 -5.53
C ALA A 249 -9.68 24.06 -6.85
N LEU A 250 -8.50 23.47 -6.85
CA LEU A 250 -7.75 23.22 -8.09
C LEU A 250 -8.46 22.23 -9.02
N ALA A 251 -9.07 21.17 -8.45
CA ALA A 251 -9.84 20.21 -9.23
C ALA A 251 -11.12 20.86 -9.82
N GLU A 252 -11.90 21.56 -9.02
CA GLU A 252 -13.13 22.25 -9.45
C GLU A 252 -12.89 23.30 -10.53
N LEU A 253 -11.74 23.99 -10.48
CA LEU A 253 -11.33 24.96 -11.49
C LEU A 253 -10.73 24.33 -12.76
N GLY A 254 -10.65 23.01 -12.85
CA GLY A 254 -10.16 22.28 -14.03
C GLY A 254 -8.64 22.20 -14.14
N PHE A 255 -7.86 22.66 -13.14
CA PHE A 255 -6.39 22.56 -13.19
C PHE A 255 -5.88 21.12 -13.16
N LEU A 256 -6.70 20.16 -12.71
CA LEU A 256 -6.34 18.75 -12.66
C LEU A 256 -6.96 17.92 -13.79
N ASP A 257 -7.62 18.55 -14.77
CA ASP A 257 -8.24 17.87 -15.90
C ASP A 257 -7.22 17.32 -16.88
N GLU A 258 -7.52 16.14 -17.42
CA GLU A 258 -6.67 15.47 -18.41
C GLU A 258 -6.88 16.04 -19.83
N ALA A 259 -8.10 16.49 -20.12
CA ALA A 259 -8.45 17.05 -21.42
C ALA A 259 -7.69 18.36 -21.68
N PRO A 260 -7.01 18.51 -22.84
CA PRO A 260 -6.31 19.72 -23.15
C PRO A 260 -7.26 20.90 -23.38
N VAL A 261 -6.84 22.09 -22.97
CA VAL A 261 -7.51 23.37 -23.27
C VAL A 261 -6.66 24.16 -24.27
N GLU A 262 -7.29 24.94 -25.11
CA GLU A 262 -6.60 25.78 -26.08
C GLU A 262 -6.19 27.11 -25.45
N VAL A 263 -4.89 27.41 -25.52
CA VAL A 263 -4.31 28.68 -25.06
C VAL A 263 -3.54 29.29 -26.22
N ASP A 264 -3.99 30.42 -26.75
CA ASP A 264 -3.38 31.11 -27.88
C ASP A 264 -3.11 30.19 -29.09
N GLY A 265 -4.06 29.31 -29.41
CA GLY A 265 -3.95 28.35 -30.51
C GLY A 265 -3.05 27.12 -30.25
N THR A 266 -2.61 26.95 -29.00
CA THR A 266 -1.78 25.80 -28.60
C THR A 266 -2.54 24.92 -27.60
N PRO A 267 -2.67 23.59 -27.83
CA PRO A 267 -3.29 22.69 -26.84
C PRO A 267 -2.38 22.50 -25.63
N VAL A 268 -2.88 22.84 -24.44
CA VAL A 268 -2.19 22.69 -23.16
C VAL A 268 -2.98 21.73 -22.28
N SER A 269 -2.32 20.71 -21.72
CA SER A 269 -2.92 19.85 -20.72
C SER A 269 -2.84 20.51 -19.34
N PRO A 270 -3.97 20.86 -18.70
CA PRO A 270 -3.97 21.48 -17.38
C PRO A 270 -3.27 20.59 -16.34
N ARG A 271 -3.58 19.29 -16.35
CA ARG A 271 -2.98 18.31 -15.41
C ARG A 271 -1.45 18.20 -15.57
N LYS A 272 -0.93 18.18 -16.80
CA LYS A 272 0.53 18.13 -17.02
C LYS A 272 1.22 19.39 -16.51
N LEU A 273 0.62 20.56 -16.76
CA LEU A 273 1.13 21.83 -16.24
C LEU A 273 1.07 21.85 -14.70
N ALA A 274 -0.07 21.46 -14.12
CA ALA A 274 -0.23 21.35 -12.66
C ALA A 274 0.82 20.40 -12.04
N MET A 275 1.09 19.25 -12.65
CA MET A 275 2.13 18.32 -12.18
C MET A 275 3.50 18.98 -12.08
N VAL A 276 3.94 19.70 -13.12
CA VAL A 276 5.24 20.39 -13.12
C VAL A 276 5.30 21.46 -12.02
N LEU A 277 4.23 22.25 -11.86
CA LEU A 277 4.16 23.31 -10.87
C LEU A 277 4.09 22.76 -9.44
N LEU A 278 3.27 21.75 -9.20
CA LEU A 278 3.11 21.11 -7.90
C LEU A 278 4.37 20.35 -7.49
N GLU A 279 5.01 19.63 -8.41
CA GLU A 279 6.23 18.89 -8.13
C GLU A 279 7.31 19.79 -7.56
N SER A 280 7.50 20.99 -8.13
CA SER A 280 8.46 21.95 -7.63
C SER A 280 8.13 22.51 -6.24
N ARG A 281 6.85 22.50 -5.83
CA ARG A 281 6.35 23.02 -4.57
C ARG A 281 6.18 21.95 -3.49
N MET A 282 6.02 20.69 -3.92
CA MET A 282 5.85 19.53 -3.06
C MET A 282 7.15 18.73 -2.88
N LYS A 283 8.23 19.11 -3.57
CA LYS A 283 9.59 18.62 -3.35
C LYS A 283 10.38 19.64 -2.54
N GLY A 284 11.16 19.18 -1.61
CA GLY A 284 12.01 20.02 -0.75
C GLY A 284 11.52 20.00 0.70
N GLY A 285 12.41 20.36 1.60
CA GLY A 285 12.21 20.23 3.03
C GLY A 285 12.92 18.99 3.58
N SER A 286 12.44 18.49 4.70
CA SER A 286 12.97 17.27 5.34
C SER A 286 12.36 16.01 4.71
N ASP A 287 13.16 14.96 4.54
CA ASP A 287 12.67 13.65 4.15
C ASP A 287 11.95 12.94 5.31
N GLU A 288 11.89 13.55 6.49
CA GLU A 288 11.21 13.00 7.66
C GLU A 288 9.70 13.00 7.44
N ASP A 289 9.16 11.82 7.33
CA ASP A 289 7.74 11.55 7.16
C ASP A 289 7.13 10.92 8.42
N VAL A 290 5.81 10.87 8.43
CA VAL A 290 4.99 10.16 9.41
C VAL A 290 3.97 9.35 8.65
N THR A 291 3.79 8.10 9.05
CA THR A 291 2.66 7.29 8.60
C THR A 291 1.67 7.13 9.75
N VAL A 292 0.44 7.51 9.51
CA VAL A 292 -0.66 7.31 10.46
C VAL A 292 -1.63 6.28 9.90
N VAL A 293 -2.12 5.40 10.78
CA VAL A 293 -3.20 4.46 10.50
C VAL A 293 -4.18 4.53 11.66
N ARG A 294 -5.47 4.55 11.35
CA ARG A 294 -6.56 4.24 12.28
C ARG A 294 -7.55 3.33 11.57
N VAL A 295 -7.83 2.19 12.14
CA VAL A 295 -8.89 1.30 11.65
C VAL A 295 -9.92 1.17 12.75
N THR A 296 -11.15 1.55 12.46
CA THR A 296 -12.28 1.47 13.39
C THR A 296 -13.34 0.55 12.81
N VAL A 297 -13.76 -0.44 13.58
CA VAL A 297 -14.89 -1.30 13.22
C VAL A 297 -15.92 -1.22 14.32
N THR A 298 -17.15 -0.84 13.97
CA THR A 298 -18.27 -0.75 14.89
C THR A 298 -19.32 -1.80 14.57
N GLY A 299 -20.06 -2.22 15.59
CA GLY A 299 -21.13 -3.20 15.42
C GLY A 299 -21.65 -3.71 16.76
N THR A 300 -21.96 -5.00 16.82
CA THR A 300 -22.40 -5.66 18.06
C THR A 300 -21.48 -6.81 18.44
N LYS A 301 -21.28 -6.99 19.76
CA LYS A 301 -20.52 -8.10 20.35
C LYS A 301 -21.23 -8.57 21.62
N GLY A 302 -21.59 -9.84 21.68
CA GLY A 302 -22.40 -10.36 22.79
C GLY A 302 -23.76 -9.65 22.92
N GLY A 303 -24.34 -9.20 21.82
CA GLY A 303 -25.60 -8.46 21.78
C GLY A 303 -25.53 -7.01 22.28
N LYS A 304 -24.34 -6.44 22.46
CA LYS A 304 -24.14 -5.04 22.88
C LYS A 304 -23.38 -4.25 21.80
N PRO A 305 -23.60 -2.94 21.70
CA PRO A 305 -22.78 -2.10 20.86
C PRO A 305 -21.30 -2.24 21.23
N ALA A 306 -20.43 -2.34 20.23
CA ALA A 306 -18.99 -2.42 20.40
C ALA A 306 -18.27 -1.61 19.35
N LYS A 307 -17.11 -1.07 19.72
CA LYS A 307 -16.19 -0.36 18.83
C LYS A 307 -14.79 -0.93 19.04
N LEU A 308 -14.21 -1.43 17.98
CA LEU A 308 -12.85 -1.93 17.92
C LEU A 308 -11.99 -0.94 17.15
N GLN A 309 -10.85 -0.55 17.71
CA GLN A 309 -9.98 0.44 17.08
C GLN A 309 -8.52 0.03 17.16
N TRP A 310 -7.83 0.13 16.04
CA TRP A 310 -6.38 0.00 15.94
C TRP A 310 -5.77 1.34 15.50
N ASP A 311 -4.71 1.75 16.17
CA ASP A 311 -3.97 2.98 15.86
C ASP A 311 -2.49 2.70 15.65
N MET A 312 -1.89 3.38 14.68
CA MET A 312 -0.46 3.43 14.43
C MET A 312 -0.05 4.86 14.10
N VAL A 313 0.98 5.36 14.78
CA VAL A 313 1.72 6.57 14.39
C VAL A 313 3.17 6.17 14.30
N ASP A 314 3.67 6.07 13.09
CA ASP A 314 5.03 5.67 12.80
C ASP A 314 5.84 6.85 12.24
N LEU A 315 7.06 7.01 12.73
CA LEU A 315 7.93 8.13 12.39
C LEU A 315 9.12 7.67 11.55
N TYR A 316 9.70 8.62 10.82
CA TYR A 316 10.98 8.46 10.16
C TYR A 316 12.03 7.90 11.13
N ASP A 317 12.72 6.85 10.73
CA ASP A 317 13.79 6.21 11.48
C ASP A 317 15.12 6.91 11.16
N ARG A 318 15.58 7.76 12.07
CA ARG A 318 16.81 8.54 11.90
C ARG A 318 18.07 7.68 11.92
N ASP A 319 18.08 6.62 12.71
CA ASP A 319 19.26 5.75 12.86
C ASP A 319 19.51 4.95 11.58
N ARG A 320 18.42 4.54 10.92
CA ARG A 320 18.45 3.78 9.66
C ARG A 320 18.34 4.67 8.42
N SER A 321 18.10 5.97 8.59
CA SER A 321 17.76 6.92 7.50
C SER A 321 16.63 6.35 6.62
N LEU A 322 15.56 5.87 7.27
CA LEU A 322 14.48 5.16 6.64
C LEU A 322 13.16 5.90 6.83
N THR A 323 12.46 6.16 5.74
CA THR A 323 11.13 6.78 5.81
C THR A 323 10.13 5.85 6.48
N SER A 324 9.21 6.43 7.25
CA SER A 324 8.10 5.71 7.83
C SER A 324 7.27 4.98 6.78
N MET A 325 6.99 5.65 5.64
CA MET A 325 6.26 5.05 4.52
C MET A 325 6.98 3.80 3.97
N ALA A 326 8.30 3.83 3.82
CA ALA A 326 9.06 2.66 3.36
C ALA A 326 9.01 1.51 4.38
N LYS A 327 9.16 1.82 5.67
CA LYS A 327 9.12 0.85 6.76
C LYS A 327 7.75 0.19 6.86
N THR A 328 6.69 0.97 6.98
CA THR A 328 5.32 0.46 7.19
C THR A 328 4.74 -0.23 5.96
N THR A 329 5.22 0.09 4.75
CA THR A 329 4.81 -0.59 3.51
C THR A 329 5.66 -1.84 3.23
N GLY A 330 6.97 -1.77 3.44
CA GLY A 330 7.89 -2.87 3.10
C GLY A 330 7.90 -4.00 4.12
N THR A 331 7.69 -3.67 5.42
CA THR A 331 7.74 -4.68 6.49
C THR A 331 6.67 -5.78 6.34
N PRO A 332 5.36 -5.47 6.17
CA PRO A 332 4.36 -6.50 5.99
C PRO A 332 4.60 -7.36 4.74
N ALA A 333 5.07 -6.76 3.65
CA ALA A 333 5.42 -7.49 2.44
C ALA A 333 6.58 -8.47 2.64
N ALA A 334 7.62 -8.05 3.36
CA ALA A 334 8.77 -8.91 3.67
C ALA A 334 8.37 -10.08 4.59
N ILE A 335 7.58 -9.83 5.65
CA ILE A 335 7.05 -10.88 6.53
C ILE A 335 6.23 -11.88 5.73
N LEU A 336 5.33 -11.39 4.89
CA LEU A 336 4.49 -12.26 4.08
C LEU A 336 5.30 -13.09 3.09
N ALA A 337 6.30 -12.50 2.45
CA ALA A 337 7.21 -13.24 1.56
C ALA A 337 7.96 -14.37 2.29
N GLU A 338 8.44 -14.14 3.51
CA GLU A 338 9.03 -15.19 4.35
C GLU A 338 8.04 -16.29 4.71
N TRP A 339 6.80 -15.91 5.04
CA TRP A 339 5.75 -16.88 5.38
C TRP A 339 5.35 -17.74 4.17
N LEU A 340 5.33 -17.15 2.97
CA LEU A 340 5.10 -17.88 1.72
C LEU A 340 6.25 -18.85 1.43
N ALA A 341 7.49 -18.37 1.48
CA ALA A 341 8.68 -19.18 1.22
C ALA A 341 8.81 -20.35 2.21
N SER A 342 8.41 -20.16 3.48
CA SER A 342 8.48 -21.20 4.51
C SER A 342 7.27 -22.13 4.52
N GLY A 343 6.26 -21.92 3.67
CA GLY A 343 5.03 -22.73 3.63
C GLY A 343 4.09 -22.48 4.82
N LYS A 344 4.28 -21.40 5.60
CA LYS A 344 3.39 -21.06 6.72
C LYS A 344 1.99 -20.65 6.27
N VAL A 345 1.85 -20.17 5.04
CA VAL A 345 0.56 -19.89 4.39
C VAL A 345 0.27 -20.97 3.35
N ALA A 346 -0.78 -21.74 3.58
CA ALA A 346 -1.14 -22.87 2.72
C ALA A 346 -2.05 -22.48 1.53
N ALA A 347 -2.62 -21.28 1.51
CA ALA A 347 -3.50 -20.81 0.45
C ALA A 347 -2.81 -20.81 -0.93
N ARG A 348 -3.60 -20.95 -1.99
CA ARG A 348 -3.15 -20.89 -3.40
C ARG A 348 -4.13 -20.06 -4.20
N GLY A 349 -3.67 -19.57 -5.34
CA GLY A 349 -4.47 -18.69 -6.20
C GLY A 349 -4.15 -17.21 -5.98
N VAL A 350 -5.08 -16.34 -6.28
CA VAL A 350 -5.00 -14.90 -5.99
C VAL A 350 -5.83 -14.61 -4.75
N THR A 351 -5.19 -14.28 -3.64
CA THR A 351 -5.86 -14.10 -2.34
C THR A 351 -5.37 -12.81 -1.70
N ALA A 352 -6.28 -11.91 -1.38
CA ALA A 352 -5.94 -10.65 -0.73
C ALA A 352 -5.47 -10.87 0.73
N ILE A 353 -4.62 -9.96 1.24
CA ILE A 353 -3.99 -10.10 2.55
C ILE A 353 -5.02 -10.21 3.69
N GLU A 354 -6.14 -9.52 3.59
CA GLU A 354 -7.26 -9.55 4.55
C GLU A 354 -7.99 -10.90 4.60
N GLN A 355 -7.78 -11.78 3.63
CA GLN A 355 -8.28 -13.15 3.63
C GLN A 355 -7.26 -14.16 4.16
N ILE A 356 -6.01 -13.73 4.32
CA ILE A 356 -4.89 -14.56 4.79
C ILE A 356 -4.58 -14.28 6.25
N ILE A 357 -4.44 -13.00 6.61
CA ILE A 357 -4.02 -12.58 7.95
C ILE A 357 -5.26 -12.41 8.86
N ILE A 358 -5.93 -13.53 9.09
CA ILE A 358 -7.12 -13.69 9.95
C ILE A 358 -6.94 -14.91 10.86
N GLY A 359 -7.83 -15.09 11.84
CA GLY A 359 -7.78 -16.23 12.76
C GLY A 359 -6.43 -16.39 13.41
N ASP A 360 -5.89 -17.60 13.39
CA ASP A 360 -4.62 -17.96 14.04
C ASP A 360 -3.37 -17.30 13.44
N LEU A 361 -3.45 -16.72 12.24
CA LEU A 361 -2.34 -16.03 11.61
C LEU A 361 -2.25 -14.54 12.01
N PHE A 362 -3.32 -13.96 12.54
CA PHE A 362 -3.37 -12.53 12.87
C PHE A 362 -2.37 -12.14 13.96
N ASP A 363 -2.48 -12.71 15.16
CA ASP A 363 -1.62 -12.34 16.29
C ASP A 363 -0.13 -12.57 16.00
N PRO A 364 0.30 -13.71 15.42
CA PRO A 364 1.69 -13.90 15.02
C PRO A 364 2.18 -12.88 13.99
N PHE A 365 1.32 -12.40 13.07
CA PHE A 365 1.70 -11.42 12.08
C PHE A 365 1.90 -10.03 12.70
N VAL A 366 0.99 -9.62 13.59
CA VAL A 366 1.11 -8.36 14.33
C VAL A 366 2.33 -8.36 15.26
N GLN A 367 2.63 -9.48 15.93
CA GLN A 367 3.84 -9.64 16.72
C GLN A 367 5.12 -9.53 15.88
N GLU A 368 5.08 -10.03 14.65
CA GLU A 368 6.22 -9.91 13.72
C GLU A 368 6.41 -8.48 13.24
N LEU A 369 5.32 -7.74 12.98
CA LEU A 369 5.35 -6.31 12.70
C LEU A 369 5.96 -5.53 13.86
N ASP A 370 5.51 -5.79 15.09
CA ASP A 370 6.00 -5.14 16.31
C ASP A 370 7.51 -5.37 16.50
N ARG A 371 7.99 -6.62 16.34
CA ARG A 371 9.42 -6.96 16.41
C ARG A 371 10.29 -6.22 15.39
N ARG A 372 9.71 -5.83 14.24
CA ARG A 372 10.39 -5.05 13.19
C ARG A 372 10.15 -3.55 13.30
N GLY A 373 9.55 -3.09 14.41
CA GLY A 373 9.36 -1.68 14.73
C GLY A 373 8.15 -1.04 14.05
N VAL A 374 7.14 -1.83 13.66
CA VAL A 374 5.82 -1.34 13.24
C VAL A 374 4.83 -1.65 14.35
N HIS A 375 4.58 -0.65 15.19
CA HIS A 375 3.79 -0.80 16.42
C HIS A 375 2.35 -0.40 16.20
N ILE A 376 1.42 -1.32 16.49
CA ILE A 376 -0.03 -1.12 16.36
C ILE A 376 -0.65 -1.30 17.73
N SER A 377 -1.34 -0.28 18.23
CA SER A 377 -2.12 -0.35 19.47
C SER A 377 -3.57 -0.76 19.18
N PHE A 378 -4.21 -1.42 20.12
CA PHE A 378 -5.60 -1.86 20.02
C PHE A 378 -6.40 -1.39 21.23
N THR A 379 -7.63 -0.93 21.00
CA THR A 379 -8.62 -0.58 22.03
C THR A 379 -9.97 -1.16 21.68
N GLU A 380 -10.73 -1.58 22.69
CA GLU A 380 -12.11 -2.07 22.60
C GLU A 380 -13.00 -1.29 23.55
N GLU A 381 -14.12 -0.72 23.04
CA GLU A 381 -15.12 0.05 23.78
C GLU A 381 -16.50 -0.58 23.64
#